data_f45e5b040893199add0678f9147a9def
#
_entry.id   f45e5b040893199add0678f9147a9def
#
_cell.length_a   1.000
_cell.length_b   1.000
_cell.length_c   1.000
_cell.angle_alpha   90.00
_cell.angle_beta   90.00
_cell.angle_gamma   90.00
#
_symmetry.space_group_name_H-M   'P 1'
#
loop_
_entity.id
_entity.type
_entity.pdbx_description
1 polymer ?
#
loop_
_entity_poly.entity_id
_entity_poly.type
_entity_poly.pdbx_seq_one_letter_code
_entity_poly.pdbx_strand_id
1 'polypeptide(L)'
;PLTLSESSSRPEGGGDHLFIRADKKQVKLYYNDILFVESIKDYICIHTVSGQYIIHQTLSGFTAALPQDRFLRIHRSYTVSIAWIESLSGATLRLGGRDLPIGRNYLASARKRILGE
;
A
#
# COMPACT_ATOMS: atom_id res chain seq x y z
N PRO A 1 -24.97 4.56 -5.73
CA PRO A 1 -24.86 4.32 -5.28
C PRO A 1 -24.75 4.27 -4.81
N LEU A 2 -24.79 4.56 -5.13
CA LEU A 2 -24.54 4.43 -4.54
C LEU A 2 -24.30 4.37 -3.87
N THR A 3 -24.43 4.60 -4.00
CA THR A 3 -24.11 4.47 -3.30
C THR A 3 -23.88 4.59 -2.40
N LEU A 4 -24.12 4.88 -2.37
CA LEU A 4 -23.74 4.93 -1.47
C LEU A 4 -23.45 4.74 -0.64
N SER A 5 -23.62 4.77 -0.71
CA SER A 5 -23.27 4.52 0.09
C SER A 5 -22.83 4.42 0.68
N GLU A 6 -22.93 4.49 0.49
CA GLU A 6 -22.42 4.37 1.02
C GLU A 6 -21.95 4.39 1.67
N SER A 7 -22.19 4.64 1.68
CA SER A 7 -21.73 4.63 2.29
C SER A 7 -21.53 4.60 3.04
N SER A 8 -21.60 4.62 2.95
CA SER A 8 -21.57 4.58 3.57
C SER A 8 -21.31 4.36 4.39
N SER A 9 -21.20 4.20 4.53
CA SER A 9 -20.80 3.91 5.29
C SER A 9 -19.89 3.63 5.71
N ARG A 10 -19.54 3.81 5.68
CA ARG A 10 -18.46 3.62 5.88
C ARG A 10 -17.96 4.09 6.97
N PRO A 11 -17.46 3.89 7.46
CA PRO A 11 -17.09 4.12 8.62
C PRO A 11 -16.43 5.04 9.01
N GLU A 12 -16.49 5.32 9.60
CA GLU A 12 -16.01 5.89 9.99
C GLU A 12 -15.05 5.82 10.43
N GLY A 13 -14.83 5.60 10.62
CA GLY A 13 -13.69 5.49 11.22
C GLY A 13 -12.64 6.05 10.56
N GLY A 14 -12.12 6.91 10.87
CA GLY A 14 -11.00 7.50 10.19
C GLY A 14 -9.89 6.54 9.87
N GLY A 15 -10.11 5.26 9.99
CA GLY A 15 -9.09 4.29 9.75
C GLY A 15 -9.07 3.68 8.37
N ASP A 16 -9.99 4.02 7.49
CA ASP A 16 -10.10 3.29 6.25
C ASP A 16 -9.69 4.07 5.00
N HIS A 17 -9.20 5.29 5.16
CA HIS A 17 -8.75 6.08 4.03
C HIS A 17 -7.73 7.12 4.45
N LEU A 18 -7.08 7.72 3.46
CA LEU A 18 -6.22 8.86 3.68
C LEU A 18 -6.38 9.82 2.51
N PHE A 19 -5.88 11.04 2.69
CA PHE A 19 -5.84 12.01 1.62
C PHE A 19 -4.40 12.23 1.19
N ILE A 20 -4.18 12.30 -0.11
CA ILE A 20 -2.89 12.67 -0.66
C ILE A 20 -3.06 13.94 -1.47
N ARG A 21 -1.96 14.64 -1.66
CA ARG A 21 -1.96 15.83 -2.50
C ARG A 21 -1.32 15.47 -3.83
N ALA A 22 -2.14 15.39 -4.86
CA ALA A 22 -1.71 15.06 -6.20
C ALA A 22 -2.34 16.03 -7.18
N ASP A 23 -1.53 16.59 -8.08
CA ASP A 23 -2.02 17.52 -9.09
C ASP A 23 -2.76 18.70 -8.49
N LYS A 24 -2.26 19.25 -7.39
CA LYS A 24 -2.83 20.40 -6.69
C LYS A 24 -4.22 20.12 -6.12
N LYS A 25 -4.55 18.84 -5.95
CA LYS A 25 -5.83 18.41 -5.38
C LYS A 25 -5.58 17.54 -4.17
N GLN A 26 -6.56 17.52 -3.27
CA GLN A 26 -6.59 16.55 -2.20
C GLN A 26 -7.38 15.36 -2.71
N VAL A 27 -6.72 14.22 -2.85
CA VAL A 27 -7.33 13.00 -3.38
C VAL A 27 -7.54 12.02 -2.26
N LYS A 28 -8.75 11.53 -2.12
CA LYS A 28 -9.08 10.53 -1.10
C LYS A 28 -8.75 9.14 -1.64
N LEU A 29 -7.94 8.40 -0.89
CA LEU A 29 -7.58 7.04 -1.23
C LEU A 29 -8.01 6.12 -0.11
N TYR A 30 -8.77 5.08 -0.45
CA TYR A 30 -9.14 4.06 0.53
C TYR A 30 -8.01 3.06 0.65
N TYR A 31 -7.70 2.66 1.87
CA TYR A 31 -6.62 1.72 2.11
C TYR A 31 -6.84 0.41 1.35
N ASN A 32 -8.09 -0.03 1.25
CA ASN A 32 -8.40 -1.27 0.54
C ASN A 32 -8.12 -1.20 -0.96
N ASP A 33 -8.04 0.00 -1.51
CA ASP A 33 -7.78 0.17 -2.94
C ASP A 33 -6.30 0.26 -3.26
N ILE A 34 -5.46 0.42 -2.26
CA ILE A 34 -4.02 0.54 -2.48
C ILE A 34 -3.40 -0.84 -2.57
N LEU A 35 -2.74 -1.11 -3.69
CA LEU A 35 -2.05 -2.38 -3.91
C LEU A 35 -0.66 -2.36 -3.29
N PHE A 36 0.14 -1.40 -3.72
CA PHE A 36 1.48 -1.23 -3.17
C PHE A 36 1.98 0.17 -3.51
N VAL A 37 3.07 0.56 -2.86
CA VAL A 37 3.69 1.86 -3.05
C VAL A 37 5.15 1.65 -3.40
N GLU A 38 5.59 2.34 -4.42
CA GLU A 38 6.94 2.21 -4.95
C GLU A 38 7.69 3.52 -4.82
N SER A 39 8.94 3.46 -4.38
CA SER A 39 9.79 4.64 -4.29
C SER A 39 10.51 4.87 -5.61
N ILE A 40 10.41 6.06 -6.15
CA ILE A 40 11.06 6.44 -7.40
C ILE A 40 11.80 7.75 -7.15
N LYS A 41 13.08 7.66 -6.82
CA LYS A 41 13.89 8.83 -6.49
C LYS A 41 13.26 9.65 -5.37
N ASP A 42 12.91 10.91 -5.64
CA ASP A 42 12.32 11.80 -4.64
C ASP A 42 10.80 11.66 -4.57
N TYR A 43 10.23 10.75 -5.33
CA TYR A 43 8.78 10.58 -5.42
C TYR A 43 8.40 9.18 -5.02
N ILE A 44 7.11 9.01 -4.71
CA ILE A 44 6.56 7.67 -4.56
C ILE A 44 5.41 7.53 -5.55
N CYS A 45 5.22 6.30 -6.01
CA CYS A 45 4.11 5.97 -6.88
C CYS A 45 3.17 5.03 -6.13
N ILE A 46 1.94 5.48 -5.92
CA ILE A 46 0.94 4.69 -5.21
C ILE A 46 0.10 3.96 -6.24
N HIS A 47 0.22 2.65 -6.28
CA HIS A 47 -0.53 1.82 -7.23
C HIS A 47 -1.83 1.39 -6.59
N THR A 48 -2.95 1.72 -7.24
CA THR A 48 -4.28 1.39 -6.74
C THR A 48 -5.05 0.59 -7.78
N VAL A 49 -6.23 0.12 -7.37
CA VAL A 49 -7.10 -0.65 -8.27
C VAL A 49 -7.60 0.19 -9.45
N SER A 50 -7.63 1.51 -9.29
CA SER A 50 -8.16 2.39 -10.33
C SER A 50 -7.08 3.19 -11.05
N GLY A 51 -5.81 2.97 -10.73
CA GLY A 51 -4.74 3.69 -11.38
C GLY A 51 -3.59 3.96 -10.44
N GLN A 52 -2.76 4.93 -10.77
CA GLN A 52 -1.61 5.23 -9.94
C GLN A 52 -1.50 6.73 -9.73
N TYR A 53 -0.87 7.09 -8.62
CA TYR A 53 -0.64 8.49 -8.22
C TYR A 53 0.82 8.66 -7.89
N ILE A 54 1.42 9.75 -8.37
CA ILE A 54 2.81 10.07 -8.06
C ILE A 54 2.83 11.33 -7.22
N ILE A 55 3.44 11.23 -6.03
CA ILE A 55 3.53 12.38 -5.14
C ILE A 55 4.96 12.53 -4.63
N HIS A 56 5.30 13.74 -4.23
CA HIS A 56 6.62 14.07 -3.73
C HIS A 56 6.66 13.80 -2.24
N GLN A 57 7.18 12.64 -1.87
CA GLN A 57 7.23 12.22 -0.47
C GLN A 57 8.18 11.02 -0.36
N THR A 58 8.70 10.77 0.83
CA THR A 58 9.54 9.61 1.05
C THR A 58 8.67 8.39 1.32
N LEU A 59 9.16 7.22 0.93
CA LEU A 59 8.45 5.98 1.19
C LEU A 59 8.33 5.71 2.69
N SER A 60 9.38 5.99 3.45
CA SER A 60 9.34 5.81 4.90
C SER A 60 8.29 6.67 5.56
N GLY A 61 8.21 7.94 5.16
CA GLY A 61 7.22 8.85 5.72
C GLY A 61 5.81 8.45 5.37
N PHE A 62 5.59 8.05 4.12
CA PHE A 62 4.28 7.62 3.69
C PHE A 62 3.86 6.32 4.39
N THR A 63 4.79 5.36 4.49
CA THR A 63 4.51 4.08 5.15
C THR A 63 4.16 4.27 6.61
N ALA A 64 4.81 5.20 7.27
CA ALA A 64 4.54 5.47 8.70
C ALA A 64 3.11 5.98 8.91
N ALA A 65 2.52 6.62 7.89
CA ALA A 65 1.17 7.14 7.99
C ALA A 65 0.10 6.10 7.66
N LEU A 66 0.50 4.93 7.19
CA LEU A 66 -0.43 3.86 6.84
C LEU A 66 -0.69 2.96 8.05
N PRO A 67 -1.84 2.29 8.11
CA PRO A 67 -2.11 1.33 9.18
C PRO A 67 -1.09 0.19 9.14
N GLN A 68 -0.37 0.00 10.24
CA GLN A 68 0.74 -0.95 10.28
C GLN A 68 0.28 -2.41 10.24
N ASP A 69 -0.97 -2.67 10.57
CA ASP A 69 -1.52 -4.02 10.50
C ASP A 69 -2.01 -4.39 9.10
N ARG A 70 -2.06 -3.42 8.19
CA ARG A 70 -2.57 -3.63 6.83
C ARG A 70 -1.52 -3.49 5.76
N PHE A 71 -0.43 -2.81 6.07
CA PHE A 71 0.64 -2.54 5.11
C PHE A 71 1.98 -2.99 5.67
N LEU A 72 2.86 -3.40 4.79
CA LEU A 72 4.12 -3.98 5.18
C LEU A 72 5.25 -3.49 4.27
N ARG A 73 6.31 -2.98 4.87
CA ARG A 73 7.50 -2.61 4.12
C ARG A 73 8.27 -3.88 3.79
N ILE A 74 8.48 -4.16 2.51
CA ILE A 74 9.17 -5.40 2.09
C ILE A 74 10.50 -5.14 1.42
N HIS A 75 10.80 -3.88 1.14
CA HIS A 75 12.02 -3.52 0.42
C HIS A 75 12.25 -2.04 0.66
N ARG A 76 13.49 -1.60 0.46
CA ARG A 76 13.75 -0.17 0.63
C ARG A 76 12.94 0.66 -0.36
N SER A 77 12.45 0.04 -1.43
CA SER A 77 11.67 0.74 -2.45
C SER A 77 10.21 0.32 -2.53
N TYR A 78 9.76 -0.60 -1.69
CA TYR A 78 8.38 -1.11 -1.79
C TYR A 78 7.70 -1.28 -0.44
N THR A 79 6.45 -0.84 -0.37
CA THR A 79 5.52 -1.12 0.73
C THR A 79 4.27 -1.72 0.11
N VAL A 80 3.78 -2.83 0.64
CA VAL A 80 2.66 -3.55 0.03
C VAL A 80 1.46 -3.62 0.97
N SER A 81 0.29 -3.79 0.36
CA SER A 81 -0.93 -4.08 1.11
C SER A 81 -1.02 -5.58 1.32
N ILE A 82 -1.07 -5.99 2.57
CA ILE A 82 -1.08 -7.43 2.89
C ILE A 82 -2.30 -8.12 2.30
N ALA A 83 -3.44 -7.42 2.25
CA ALA A 83 -4.68 -8.01 1.74
C ALA A 83 -4.62 -8.35 0.26
N TRP A 84 -3.73 -7.70 -0.51
CA TRP A 84 -3.65 -7.90 -1.95
C TRP A 84 -2.56 -8.90 -2.36
N ILE A 85 -1.83 -9.45 -1.40
CA ILE A 85 -0.75 -10.39 -1.71
C ILE A 85 -1.35 -11.69 -2.23
N GLU A 86 -0.88 -12.13 -3.39
CA GLU A 86 -1.36 -13.37 -4.02
C GLU A 86 -0.53 -14.58 -3.60
N SER A 87 0.79 -14.40 -3.57
CA SER A 87 1.66 -15.52 -3.23
C SER A 87 3.03 -15.00 -2.81
N LEU A 88 3.76 -15.87 -2.14
CA LEU A 88 5.12 -15.57 -1.68
C LEU A 88 5.99 -16.77 -2.04
N SER A 89 7.04 -16.52 -2.80
CA SER A 89 7.94 -17.57 -3.23
C SER A 89 9.38 -17.13 -3.01
N GLY A 90 10.06 -17.75 -2.04
CA GLY A 90 11.40 -17.34 -1.69
C GLY A 90 11.44 -15.89 -1.23
N ALA A 91 12.17 -15.07 -1.94
CA ALA A 91 12.28 -13.64 -1.66
C ALA A 91 11.51 -12.80 -2.68
N THR A 92 10.50 -13.39 -3.32
CA THR A 92 9.68 -12.71 -4.31
C THR A 92 8.23 -12.79 -3.88
N LEU A 93 7.54 -11.67 -3.99
CA LEU A 93 6.15 -11.54 -3.62
C LEU A 93 5.33 -11.20 -4.84
N ARG A 94 4.21 -11.91 -5.03
CA ARG A 94 3.33 -11.61 -6.15
C ARG A 94 2.11 -10.87 -5.67
N LEU A 95 1.83 -9.75 -6.33
CA LEU A 95 0.74 -8.88 -5.92
C LEU A 95 0.26 -8.10 -7.14
N GLY A 96 -1.05 -8.14 -7.40
CA GLY A 96 -1.63 -7.41 -8.51
C GLY A 96 -1.06 -7.78 -9.86
N GLY A 97 -0.67 -9.04 -10.04
CA GLY A 97 -0.09 -9.49 -11.29
C GLY A 97 1.37 -9.12 -11.48
N ARG A 98 2.02 -8.61 -10.45
CA ARG A 98 3.42 -8.19 -10.51
C ARG A 98 4.23 -8.95 -9.48
N ASP A 99 5.50 -9.16 -9.80
CA ASP A 99 6.45 -9.78 -8.88
C ASP A 99 7.31 -8.68 -8.27
N LEU A 100 7.34 -8.61 -6.95
CA LEU A 100 8.11 -7.60 -6.24
C LEU A 100 9.18 -8.29 -5.39
N PRO A 101 10.40 -7.73 -5.34
CA PRO A 101 11.46 -8.32 -4.53
C PRO A 101 11.27 -7.99 -3.06
N ILE A 102 11.64 -8.91 -2.21
CA ILE A 102 11.67 -8.68 -0.77
C ILE A 102 13.14 -8.51 -0.39
N GLY A 103 13.46 -7.38 0.21
CA GLY A 103 14.82 -7.11 0.63
C GLY A 103 15.28 -8.06 1.72
N ARG A 104 16.58 -8.35 1.72
CA ARG A 104 17.15 -9.30 2.67
C ARG A 104 16.81 -8.94 4.12
N ASN A 105 16.88 -7.65 4.44
CA ASN A 105 16.61 -7.20 5.81
C ASN A 105 15.14 -7.24 6.18
N TYR A 106 14.27 -7.46 5.21
CA TYR A 106 12.83 -7.46 5.43
C TYR A 106 12.22 -8.86 5.35
N LEU A 107 13.00 -9.83 4.88
CA LEU A 107 12.45 -11.13 4.53
C LEU A 107 11.86 -11.87 5.73
N ALA A 108 12.57 -11.92 6.84
CA ALA A 108 12.08 -12.65 8.01
C ALA A 108 10.79 -12.05 8.53
N SER A 109 10.74 -10.72 8.63
CA SER A 109 9.55 -10.03 9.08
C SER A 109 8.38 -10.20 8.12
N ALA A 110 8.68 -10.14 6.82
CA ALA A 110 7.64 -10.30 5.79
C ALA A 110 7.04 -11.71 5.84
N ARG A 111 7.88 -12.73 5.94
CA ARG A 111 7.37 -14.10 6.01
C ARG A 111 6.51 -14.31 7.24
N LYS A 112 6.94 -13.75 8.37
CA LYS A 112 6.17 -13.87 9.60
C LYS A 112 4.80 -13.21 9.46
N ARG A 113 4.78 -12.00 8.92
CA ARG A 113 3.53 -11.23 8.79
C ARG A 113 2.59 -11.84 7.75
N ILE A 114 3.13 -12.36 6.65
CA ILE A 114 2.33 -12.88 5.56
C ILE A 114 1.89 -14.31 5.82
N LEU A 115 2.82 -15.14 6.27
CA LEU A 115 2.55 -16.58 6.43
C LEU A 115 2.17 -16.98 7.85
N GLY A 116 2.41 -16.11 8.81
CA GLY A 116 2.12 -16.42 10.19
C GLY A 116 3.13 -17.34 10.84
N GLU A 117 4.33 -17.39 10.29
CA GLU A 117 5.38 -18.26 10.83
C GLU A 117 6.05 -17.70 12.06
#